data_39595da9fa351e2b59ede641c018a4d8
#
_entry.id   39595da9fa351e2b59ede641c018a4d8
#
_cell.length_a   1.000
_cell.length_b   1.000
_cell.length_c   1.000
_cell.angle_alpha   90.00
_cell.angle_beta   90.00
_cell.angle_gamma   90.00
#
_symmetry.space_group_name_H-M   'P 1'
#
loop_
_entity.id
_entity.type
_entity.pdbx_description
1 polymer ?
#
loop_
_entity_poly.entity_id
_entity_poly.type
_entity_poly.pdbx_seq_one_letter_code
_entity_poly.pdbx_strand_id
1 'polypeptide(L)'
;KENKIPTAMFKICSQIKQVYKFLNNCKLPIVVKADGLAAGKGVTICKTRKQVLNVSNIIFNGKFKSSNKLILEEFLEGEEASYFLVVDKTNFKFFGTAQDHKRVKENDKGPNTGGMGAYSPAPIINKLLEKKIIDKIVKPTLVALRKRGNPYRGFLYVGLMIKNNEPYLIEYNVRMGDP
;
A
#
# COMPACT_ATOMS: atom_id res chain seq x y z
N LYS A 1 -7.49 -9.03 5.25
CA LYS A 1 -8.10 -10.38 5.08
C LYS A 1 -9.44 -10.46 5.81
N GLU A 2 -9.49 -10.07 7.08
CA GLU A 2 -10.68 -10.12 7.94
C GLU A 2 -11.89 -9.40 7.33
N ASN A 3 -11.67 -8.23 6.74
CA ASN A 3 -12.71 -7.40 6.14
C ASN A 3 -12.83 -7.58 4.61
N LYS A 4 -12.18 -8.59 4.03
CA LYS A 4 -12.21 -8.92 2.59
C LYS A 4 -11.81 -7.76 1.66
N ILE A 5 -11.05 -6.79 2.15
CA ILE A 5 -10.55 -5.67 1.33
C ILE A 5 -9.48 -6.22 0.36
N PRO A 6 -9.60 -5.96 -0.96
CA PRO A 6 -8.61 -6.37 -1.93
C PRO A 6 -7.26 -5.71 -1.63
N THR A 7 -6.23 -6.51 -1.45
CA THR A 7 -4.84 -6.07 -1.25
C THR A 7 -3.91 -7.20 -1.67
N ALA A 8 -2.63 -6.91 -1.77
CA ALA A 8 -1.59 -7.90 -2.04
C ALA A 8 -1.68 -9.10 -1.08
N MET A 9 -1.33 -10.29 -1.54
CA MET A 9 -1.12 -11.43 -0.65
C MET A 9 0.06 -11.10 0.27
N PHE A 10 -0.15 -11.24 1.58
CA PHE A 10 0.88 -10.86 2.54
C PHE A 10 1.04 -11.83 3.71
N LYS A 11 2.20 -11.75 4.35
CA LYS A 11 2.52 -12.47 5.58
C LYS A 11 3.29 -11.55 6.53
N ILE A 12 2.82 -11.45 7.78
CA ILE A 12 3.57 -10.83 8.86
C ILE A 12 4.55 -11.86 9.39
N CYS A 13 5.82 -11.48 9.50
CA CYS A 13 6.91 -12.31 10.00
C CYS A 13 7.61 -11.61 11.16
N SER A 14 7.86 -12.36 12.23
CA SER A 14 8.64 -11.96 13.42
C SER A 14 9.95 -12.73 13.53
N GLN A 15 10.18 -13.71 12.66
CA GLN A 15 11.36 -14.56 12.65
C GLN A 15 11.76 -14.95 11.24
N ILE A 16 13.05 -15.12 11.01
CA ILE A 16 13.60 -15.47 9.69
C ILE A 16 13.05 -16.78 9.12
N LYS A 17 12.74 -17.77 9.96
CA LYS A 17 12.12 -19.03 9.54
C LYS A 17 10.80 -18.85 8.81
N GLN A 18 10.01 -17.84 9.22
CA GLN A 18 8.74 -17.52 8.57
C GLN A 18 8.94 -16.90 7.18
N VAL A 19 10.04 -16.14 7.00
CA VAL A 19 10.46 -15.59 5.71
C VAL A 19 10.79 -16.70 4.74
N TYR A 20 11.61 -17.67 5.15
CA TYR A 20 11.91 -18.84 4.33
C TYR A 20 10.65 -19.59 3.89
N LYS A 21 9.72 -19.84 4.83
CA LYS A 21 8.45 -20.51 4.52
C LYS A 21 7.61 -19.74 3.50
N PHE A 22 7.56 -18.41 3.59
CA PHE A 22 6.86 -17.57 2.62
C PHE A 22 7.51 -17.66 1.24
N LEU A 23 8.84 -17.57 1.17
CA LEU A 23 9.61 -17.62 -0.08
C LEU A 23 9.42 -18.92 -0.87
N ASN A 24 9.11 -20.03 -0.20
CA ASN A 24 8.87 -21.31 -0.88
C ASN A 24 7.58 -21.33 -1.70
N ASN A 25 6.62 -20.44 -1.39
CA ASN A 25 5.28 -20.41 -1.98
C ASN A 25 5.00 -19.11 -2.76
N CYS A 26 5.98 -18.24 -2.93
CA CYS A 26 5.79 -16.96 -3.58
C CYS A 26 6.73 -16.76 -4.77
N LYS A 27 6.21 -16.04 -5.78
CA LYS A 27 7.00 -15.59 -6.92
C LYS A 27 7.70 -14.27 -6.59
N LEU A 28 8.86 -14.06 -7.18
CA LEU A 28 9.58 -12.79 -7.17
C LEU A 28 9.04 -11.87 -8.26
N PRO A 29 9.12 -10.54 -8.09
CA PRO A 29 9.67 -9.83 -6.94
C PRO A 29 8.74 -9.88 -5.71
N ILE A 30 9.29 -9.59 -4.52
CA ILE A 30 8.55 -9.50 -3.26
C ILE A 30 8.81 -8.12 -2.63
N VAL A 31 7.77 -7.52 -2.06
CA VAL A 31 7.89 -6.30 -1.28
C VAL A 31 8.10 -6.65 0.19
N VAL A 32 9.17 -6.14 0.77
CA VAL A 32 9.47 -6.26 2.21
C VAL A 32 9.20 -4.91 2.86
N LYS A 33 8.32 -4.89 3.86
CA LYS A 33 7.97 -3.70 4.61
C LYS A 33 8.29 -3.90 6.09
N ALA A 34 8.94 -2.91 6.72
CA ALA A 34 9.08 -2.89 8.17
C ALA A 34 7.71 -2.58 8.81
N ASP A 35 7.33 -3.35 9.84
CA ASP A 35 6.08 -3.11 10.59
C ASP A 35 6.37 -2.09 11.71
N GLY A 36 6.27 -0.80 11.39
CA GLY A 36 6.51 0.30 12.32
C GLY A 36 6.88 1.60 11.62
N LEU A 37 7.15 2.64 12.42
CA LEU A 37 7.55 3.95 11.92
C LEU A 37 8.92 3.86 11.23
N ALA A 38 8.94 4.02 9.94
CA ALA A 38 10.15 3.94 9.11
C ALA A 38 10.36 5.18 8.22
N ALA A 39 9.57 6.24 8.42
CA ALA A 39 9.66 7.53 7.69
C ALA A 39 9.78 7.33 6.16
N GLY A 40 8.92 6.50 5.58
CA GLY A 40 8.91 6.18 4.14
C GLY A 40 10.07 5.29 3.65
N LYS A 41 11.05 4.96 4.51
CA LYS A 41 12.26 4.19 4.15
C LYS A 41 12.15 2.69 4.47
N GLY A 42 11.02 2.24 4.99
CA GLY A 42 10.80 0.86 5.43
C GLY A 42 10.34 -0.11 4.34
N VAL A 43 10.21 0.32 3.09
CA VAL A 43 9.71 -0.49 1.97
C VAL A 43 10.83 -0.79 0.99
N THR A 44 10.98 -2.07 0.63
CA THR A 44 12.00 -2.52 -0.34
C THR A 44 11.42 -3.56 -1.29
N ILE A 45 11.51 -3.31 -2.59
CA ILE A 45 11.18 -4.29 -3.63
C ILE A 45 12.40 -5.17 -3.87
N CYS A 46 12.26 -6.46 -3.56
CA CYS A 46 13.33 -7.44 -3.66
C CYS A 46 13.12 -8.34 -4.89
N LYS A 47 14.06 -8.32 -5.80
CA LYS A 47 14.04 -9.10 -7.05
C LYS A 47 14.64 -10.52 -6.90
N THR A 48 15.36 -10.77 -5.81
CA THR A 48 15.99 -12.07 -5.54
C THR A 48 15.73 -12.54 -4.12
N ARG A 49 15.71 -13.85 -3.88
CA ARG A 49 15.59 -14.44 -2.53
C ARG A 49 16.67 -13.93 -1.58
N LYS A 50 17.90 -13.77 -2.07
CA LYS A 50 19.03 -13.24 -1.30
C LYS A 50 18.74 -11.82 -0.80
N GLN A 51 18.18 -10.95 -1.65
CA GLN A 51 17.77 -9.60 -1.25
C GLN A 51 16.69 -9.64 -0.17
N VAL A 52 15.65 -10.49 -0.31
CA VAL A 52 14.59 -10.62 0.71
C VAL A 52 15.18 -11.00 2.05
N LEU A 53 16.04 -12.03 2.10
CA LEU A 53 16.68 -12.48 3.33
C LEU A 53 17.57 -11.41 3.96
N ASN A 54 18.34 -10.70 3.14
CA ASN A 54 19.24 -9.62 3.59
C ASN A 54 18.46 -8.47 4.22
N VAL A 55 17.42 -7.97 3.53
CA VAL A 55 16.55 -6.90 4.04
C VAL A 55 15.81 -7.34 5.30
N SER A 56 15.33 -8.60 5.33
CA SER A 56 14.66 -9.15 6.52
C SER A 56 15.58 -9.19 7.74
N ASN A 57 16.81 -9.64 7.56
CA ASN A 57 17.80 -9.65 8.64
C ASN A 57 18.13 -8.23 9.15
N ILE A 58 18.27 -7.26 8.24
CA ILE A 58 18.50 -5.85 8.58
C ILE A 58 17.35 -5.32 9.46
N ILE A 59 16.10 -5.65 9.12
CA ILE A 59 14.94 -5.24 9.92
C ILE A 59 14.92 -5.93 11.28
N PHE A 60 15.12 -7.25 11.33
CA PHE A 60 15.14 -8.02 12.59
C PHE A 60 16.30 -7.62 13.50
N ASN A 61 17.43 -7.17 12.94
CA ASN A 61 18.57 -6.63 13.69
C ASN A 61 18.39 -5.18 14.17
N GLY A 62 17.17 -4.62 14.03
CA GLY A 62 16.80 -3.35 14.67
C GLY A 62 17.15 -2.08 13.88
N LYS A 63 17.34 -2.17 12.55
CA LYS A 63 17.51 -0.95 11.72
C LYS A 63 16.39 0.07 11.93
N PHE A 64 15.18 -0.42 12.15
CA PHE A 64 14.04 0.40 12.51
C PHE A 64 13.68 0.10 13.98
N LYS A 65 14.13 0.95 14.89
CA LYS A 65 13.99 0.75 16.36
C LYS A 65 12.55 0.50 16.84
N SER A 66 11.56 0.88 16.04
CA SER A 66 10.13 0.72 16.34
C SER A 66 9.55 -0.62 15.90
N SER A 67 10.31 -1.50 15.25
CA SER A 67 9.76 -2.74 14.69
C SER A 67 10.72 -3.92 14.78
N ASN A 68 10.23 -4.98 15.41
CA ASN A 68 10.81 -6.33 15.39
C ASN A 68 10.04 -7.29 14.46
N LYS A 69 9.15 -6.75 13.62
CA LYS A 69 8.35 -7.49 12.65
C LYS A 69 8.50 -6.87 11.26
N LEU A 70 8.23 -7.69 10.27
CA LEU A 70 8.13 -7.23 8.88
C LEU A 70 6.92 -7.85 8.19
N ILE A 71 6.50 -7.22 7.10
CA ILE A 71 5.45 -7.71 6.23
C ILE A 71 6.11 -8.08 4.90
N LEU A 72 5.87 -9.29 4.44
CA LEU A 72 6.19 -9.73 3.08
C LEU A 72 4.93 -9.66 2.25
N GLU A 73 5.00 -9.01 1.10
CA GLU A 73 3.87 -8.89 0.17
C GLU A 73 4.27 -9.34 -1.22
N GLU A 74 3.33 -9.92 -1.96
CA GLU A 74 3.49 -10.08 -3.39
C GLU A 74 3.63 -8.71 -4.06
N PHE A 75 4.43 -8.64 -5.11
CA PHE A 75 4.54 -7.43 -5.91
C PHE A 75 3.33 -7.34 -6.85
N LEU A 76 2.54 -6.29 -6.68
CA LEU A 76 1.43 -5.99 -7.58
C LEU A 76 1.95 -5.22 -8.79
N GLU A 77 1.69 -5.74 -9.98
CA GLU A 77 1.93 -5.04 -11.24
C GLU A 77 0.67 -4.33 -11.68
N GLY A 78 0.77 -3.05 -12.01
CA GLY A 78 -0.35 -2.22 -12.40
C GLY A 78 0.04 -0.75 -12.40
N GLU A 79 -0.96 0.12 -12.44
CA GLU A 79 -0.79 1.56 -12.31
C GLU A 79 -1.19 2.03 -10.93
N GLU A 80 -0.32 2.82 -10.30
CA GLU A 80 -0.63 3.42 -9.00
C GLU A 80 -1.57 4.60 -9.18
N ALA A 81 -2.51 4.76 -8.24
CA ALA A 81 -3.40 5.90 -8.18
C ALA A 81 -3.71 6.27 -6.73
N SER A 82 -3.91 7.56 -6.51
CA SER A 82 -4.29 8.14 -5.23
C SER A 82 -5.77 8.50 -5.26
N TYR A 83 -6.52 8.09 -4.23
CA TYR A 83 -7.94 8.39 -4.08
C TYR A 83 -8.18 9.05 -2.73
N PHE A 84 -8.69 10.29 -2.74
CA PHE A 84 -8.83 11.12 -1.55
C PHE A 84 -10.28 11.28 -1.14
N LEU A 85 -10.51 11.20 0.16
CA LEU A 85 -11.82 11.33 0.80
C LEU A 85 -11.75 12.24 2.02
N VAL A 86 -12.87 12.93 2.29
CA VAL A 86 -13.16 13.49 3.59
C VAL A 86 -14.20 12.60 4.26
N VAL A 87 -13.93 12.17 5.47
CA VAL A 87 -14.72 11.16 6.19
C VAL A 87 -15.24 11.74 7.50
N ASP A 88 -16.51 11.47 7.81
CA ASP A 88 -17.11 11.65 9.12
C ASP A 88 -17.79 10.36 9.56
N LYS A 89 -17.08 9.55 10.35
CA LYS A 89 -17.53 8.24 10.86
C LYS A 89 -17.83 7.24 9.73
N THR A 90 -19.06 7.19 9.27
CA THR A 90 -19.53 6.30 8.19
C THR A 90 -19.83 7.03 6.89
N ASN A 91 -19.99 8.34 6.98
CA ASN A 91 -20.21 9.20 5.84
C ASN A 91 -18.87 9.61 5.25
N PHE A 92 -18.82 9.75 3.94
CA PHE A 92 -17.64 10.26 3.26
C PHE A 92 -18.04 11.07 2.03
N LYS A 93 -17.16 11.98 1.66
CA LYS A 93 -17.27 12.75 0.42
C LYS A 93 -16.00 12.56 -0.37
N PHE A 94 -16.13 12.26 -1.65
CA PHE A 94 -15.02 12.27 -2.59
C PHE A 94 -14.39 13.66 -2.66
N PHE A 95 -13.07 13.72 -2.58
CA PHE A 95 -12.31 14.96 -2.64
C PHE A 95 -11.52 15.09 -3.95
N GLY A 96 -10.93 14.01 -4.44
CA GLY A 96 -10.17 14.00 -5.67
C GLY A 96 -9.39 12.72 -5.89
N THR A 97 -8.76 12.65 -7.06
CA THR A 97 -7.81 11.59 -7.43
C THR A 97 -6.54 12.21 -7.97
N ALA A 98 -5.41 11.54 -7.83
CA ALA A 98 -4.16 11.94 -8.44
C ALA A 98 -3.34 10.73 -8.88
N GLN A 99 -2.42 10.95 -9.81
CA GLN A 99 -1.38 9.99 -10.18
C GLN A 99 -0.02 10.69 -10.14
N ASP A 100 0.93 10.06 -9.46
CA ASP A 100 2.30 10.58 -9.32
C ASP A 100 3.21 10.02 -10.40
N HIS A 101 4.12 10.86 -10.89
CA HIS A 101 5.28 10.41 -11.66
C HIS A 101 6.37 9.93 -10.69
N LYS A 102 6.30 8.68 -10.27
CA LYS A 102 7.21 8.15 -9.23
C LYS A 102 8.56 7.69 -9.77
N ARG A 103 8.69 7.42 -11.05
CA ARG A 103 9.91 6.91 -11.65
C ARG A 103 10.61 7.94 -12.53
N VAL A 104 11.94 7.89 -12.50
CA VAL A 104 12.79 8.91 -13.14
C VAL A 104 12.78 8.85 -14.67
N LYS A 105 12.45 7.71 -15.27
CA LYS A 105 12.46 7.50 -16.72
C LYS A 105 11.07 7.39 -17.29
N GLU A 106 10.95 7.62 -18.61
CA GLU A 106 9.72 7.43 -19.38
C GLU A 106 9.12 6.03 -19.21
N ASN A 107 7.80 5.92 -19.45
CA ASN A 107 7.04 4.68 -19.31
C ASN A 107 7.15 4.04 -17.92
N ASP A 108 7.16 4.85 -16.87
CA ASP A 108 7.24 4.43 -15.47
C ASP A 108 8.40 3.46 -15.19
N LYS A 109 9.59 3.76 -15.75
CA LYS A 109 10.81 2.95 -15.61
C LYS A 109 11.86 3.66 -14.75
N GLY A 110 12.84 2.86 -14.29
CA GLY A 110 13.97 3.37 -13.52
C GLY A 110 13.73 3.36 -12.00
N PRO A 111 14.62 4.00 -11.23
CA PRO A 111 14.48 4.10 -9.78
C PRO A 111 13.31 5.01 -9.38
N ASN A 112 12.72 4.72 -8.22
CA ASN A 112 11.74 5.60 -7.60
C ASN A 112 12.42 6.92 -7.18
N THR A 113 11.65 8.00 -7.32
CA THR A 113 12.00 9.34 -6.86
C THR A 113 11.13 9.73 -5.66
N GLY A 114 11.39 10.87 -5.05
CA GLY A 114 10.51 11.47 -4.04
C GLY A 114 9.22 12.07 -4.61
N GLY A 115 9.01 11.93 -5.93
CA GLY A 115 7.93 12.54 -6.70
C GLY A 115 8.51 13.57 -7.68
N MET A 116 8.10 13.46 -8.95
CA MET A 116 8.53 14.39 -10.02
C MET A 116 7.37 15.25 -10.52
N GLY A 117 6.28 15.25 -9.79
CA GLY A 117 5.03 15.88 -10.13
C GLY A 117 3.88 14.88 -10.10
N ALA A 118 2.69 15.42 -10.04
CA ALA A 118 1.45 14.66 -10.07
C ALA A 118 0.44 15.36 -10.96
N TYR A 119 -0.51 14.61 -11.46
CA TYR A 119 -1.65 15.16 -12.18
C TYR A 119 -2.97 14.72 -11.56
N SER A 120 -3.96 15.59 -11.65
CA SER A 120 -5.31 15.38 -11.14
C SER A 120 -6.31 15.94 -12.18
N PRO A 121 -7.42 15.24 -12.45
CA PRO A 121 -7.77 13.91 -11.92
C PRO A 121 -6.93 12.79 -12.53
N ALA A 122 -6.87 11.62 -11.86
CA ALA A 122 -6.22 10.41 -12.37
C ALA A 122 -7.04 9.79 -13.52
N PRO A 123 -6.55 9.75 -14.76
CA PRO A 123 -7.35 9.29 -15.92
C PRO A 123 -7.76 7.82 -15.84
N ILE A 124 -6.97 7.00 -15.14
CA ILE A 124 -7.26 5.57 -14.97
C ILE A 124 -8.52 5.33 -14.14
N ILE A 125 -8.91 6.29 -13.28
CA ILE A 125 -10.08 6.14 -12.39
C ILE A 125 -11.34 6.67 -13.10
N ASN A 126 -12.00 5.77 -13.81
CA ASN A 126 -13.32 6.01 -14.39
C ASN A 126 -14.45 5.71 -13.37
N LYS A 127 -15.69 6.06 -13.72
CA LYS A 127 -16.88 5.87 -12.85
C LYS A 127 -17.09 4.41 -12.38
N LEU A 128 -16.77 3.44 -13.24
CA LEU A 128 -16.93 2.02 -12.89
C LEU A 128 -15.88 1.60 -11.86
N LEU A 129 -14.63 2.01 -12.06
CA LEU A 129 -13.54 1.72 -11.14
C LEU A 129 -13.73 2.47 -9.80
N GLU A 130 -14.20 3.73 -9.85
CA GLU A 130 -14.57 4.48 -8.64
C GLU A 130 -15.62 3.75 -7.81
N LYS A 131 -16.67 3.23 -8.43
CA LYS A 131 -17.66 2.40 -7.73
C LYS A 131 -17.03 1.19 -7.06
N LYS A 132 -16.11 0.48 -7.76
CA LYS A 132 -15.37 -0.65 -7.17
C LYS A 132 -14.52 -0.24 -5.97
N ILE A 133 -13.81 0.89 -6.05
CA ILE A 133 -13.01 1.45 -4.95
C ILE A 133 -13.89 1.70 -3.74
N ILE A 134 -15.02 2.37 -3.93
CA ILE A 134 -15.97 2.67 -2.86
C ILE A 134 -16.52 1.38 -2.24
N ASP A 135 -17.02 0.46 -3.04
CA ASP A 135 -17.74 -0.72 -2.53
C ASP A 135 -16.80 -1.78 -1.94
N LYS A 136 -15.59 -1.98 -2.54
CA LYS A 136 -14.66 -3.03 -2.12
C LYS A 136 -13.64 -2.56 -1.08
N ILE A 137 -13.33 -1.26 -1.00
CA ILE A 137 -12.26 -0.74 -0.15
C ILE A 137 -12.79 0.27 0.85
N VAL A 138 -13.39 1.39 0.41
CA VAL A 138 -13.76 2.50 1.30
C VAL A 138 -14.82 2.07 2.32
N LYS A 139 -15.98 1.62 1.86
CA LYS A 139 -17.08 1.20 2.75
C LYS A 139 -16.68 0.10 3.73
N PRO A 140 -16.02 -1.01 3.30
CA PRO A 140 -15.59 -2.04 4.23
C PRO A 140 -14.60 -1.52 5.28
N THR A 141 -13.72 -0.57 4.92
CA THR A 141 -12.78 0.05 5.85
C THR A 141 -13.50 0.85 6.93
N LEU A 142 -14.41 1.74 6.54
CA LEU A 142 -15.14 2.58 7.49
C LEU A 142 -16.03 1.74 8.42
N VAL A 143 -16.68 0.71 7.88
CA VAL A 143 -17.46 -0.25 8.67
C VAL A 143 -16.57 -0.99 9.67
N ALA A 144 -15.39 -1.45 9.25
CA ALA A 144 -14.46 -2.16 10.11
C ALA A 144 -13.94 -1.28 11.26
N LEU A 145 -13.57 -0.03 10.96
CA LEU A 145 -13.12 0.92 11.97
C LEU A 145 -14.22 1.22 13.00
N ARG A 146 -15.45 1.44 12.55
CA ARG A 146 -16.59 1.64 13.43
C ARG A 146 -16.85 0.42 14.33
N LYS A 147 -16.83 -0.79 13.77
CA LYS A 147 -17.03 -2.02 14.54
C LYS A 147 -15.98 -2.23 15.63
N ARG A 148 -14.78 -1.69 15.44
CA ARG A 148 -13.69 -1.70 16.43
C ARG A 148 -13.76 -0.57 17.46
N GLY A 149 -14.82 0.23 17.46
CA GLY A 149 -15.00 1.37 18.37
C GLY A 149 -14.19 2.61 17.97
N ASN A 150 -13.54 2.61 16.81
CA ASN A 150 -12.70 3.71 16.32
C ASN A 150 -13.26 4.33 15.02
N PRO A 151 -14.44 4.97 15.05
CA PRO A 151 -15.00 5.60 13.85
C PRO A 151 -14.09 6.72 13.37
N TYR A 152 -13.65 6.64 12.12
CA TYR A 152 -12.69 7.58 11.55
C TYR A 152 -13.33 8.93 11.18
N ARG A 153 -12.60 10.03 11.43
CA ARG A 153 -12.92 11.39 10.98
C ARG A 153 -11.67 12.07 10.46
N GLY A 154 -11.78 12.72 9.32
CA GLY A 154 -10.69 13.46 8.70
C GLY A 154 -10.45 13.12 7.25
N PHE A 155 -9.29 13.54 6.74
CA PHE A 155 -8.84 13.17 5.40
C PHE A 155 -8.38 11.73 5.37
N LEU A 156 -8.88 10.96 4.40
CA LEU A 156 -8.43 9.60 4.13
C LEU A 156 -7.83 9.52 2.73
N TYR A 157 -6.54 9.29 2.67
CA TYR A 157 -5.84 8.91 1.45
C TYR A 157 -5.88 7.39 1.30
N VAL A 158 -6.27 6.93 0.13
CA VAL A 158 -6.29 5.53 -0.26
C VAL A 158 -5.32 5.33 -1.41
N GLY A 159 -4.17 4.75 -1.14
CA GLY A 159 -3.18 4.37 -2.15
C GLY A 159 -3.58 3.06 -2.81
N LEU A 160 -3.69 3.09 -4.13
CA LEU A 160 -4.22 2.01 -4.93
C LEU A 160 -3.21 1.53 -5.97
N MET A 161 -3.20 0.21 -6.21
CA MET A 161 -2.69 -0.40 -7.43
C MET A 161 -3.88 -0.84 -8.28
N ILE A 162 -3.94 -0.35 -9.51
CA ILE A 162 -4.97 -0.72 -10.47
C ILE A 162 -4.40 -1.77 -11.43
N LYS A 163 -4.96 -2.97 -11.36
CA LYS A 163 -4.56 -4.10 -12.19
C LYS A 163 -5.78 -4.71 -12.89
N ASN A 164 -5.78 -4.77 -14.21
CA ASN A 164 -6.89 -5.32 -15.00
C ASN A 164 -8.25 -4.69 -14.62
N ASN A 165 -8.29 -3.38 -14.43
CA ASN A 165 -9.49 -2.63 -14.03
C ASN A 165 -10.10 -3.06 -12.67
N GLU A 166 -9.25 -3.61 -11.77
CA GLU A 166 -9.58 -3.96 -10.39
C GLU A 166 -8.67 -3.19 -9.43
N PRO A 167 -9.23 -2.57 -8.36
CA PRO A 167 -8.46 -1.83 -7.39
C PRO A 167 -7.93 -2.76 -6.29
N TYR A 168 -6.65 -2.60 -5.96
CA TYR A 168 -6.00 -3.24 -4.81
C TYR A 168 -5.46 -2.16 -3.89
N LEU A 169 -5.75 -2.29 -2.61
CA LEU A 169 -5.23 -1.38 -1.59
C LEU A 169 -3.73 -1.60 -1.38
N ILE A 170 -2.95 -0.53 -1.46
CA ILE A 170 -1.53 -0.51 -1.09
C ILE A 170 -1.37 -0.02 0.35
N GLU A 171 -1.96 1.15 0.65
CA GLU A 171 -1.83 1.80 1.96
C GLU A 171 -2.96 2.80 2.21
N TYR A 172 -3.09 3.19 3.46
CA TYR A 172 -3.85 4.36 3.89
C TYR A 172 -2.92 5.41 4.49
N ASN A 173 -3.24 6.69 4.24
CA ASN A 173 -2.69 7.79 5.00
C ASN A 173 -3.83 8.64 5.57
N VAL A 174 -3.59 9.23 6.73
CA VAL A 174 -4.58 10.03 7.49
C VAL A 174 -4.34 11.53 7.30
N ARG A 175 -3.75 11.90 6.18
CA ARG A 175 -3.38 13.26 5.76
C ARG A 175 -3.56 13.42 4.27
N MET A 176 -3.48 14.65 3.79
CA MET A 176 -3.32 14.93 2.37
C MET A 176 -1.95 14.44 1.90
N GLY A 177 -1.67 14.55 0.61
CA GLY A 177 -0.37 14.19 0.04
C GLY A 177 0.80 14.87 0.77
N ASP A 178 2.00 14.39 0.50
CA ASP A 178 3.21 15.04 0.99
C ASP A 178 3.39 16.37 0.24
N PRO A 179 3.63 17.49 0.94
CA PRO A 179 3.89 18.76 0.29
C PRO A 179 5.22 18.78 -0.43
#